data_367ef9fb20f4594099c3dbfa546343e7
#
_entry.id   367ef9fb20f4594099c3dbfa546343e7
#
_cell.length_a   1.000
_cell.length_b   1.000
_cell.length_c   1.000
_cell.angle_alpha   90.00
_cell.angle_beta   90.00
_cell.angle_gamma   90.00
#
_symmetry.space_group_name_H-M   'P 1'
#
loop_
_entity.id
_entity.type
_entity.pdbx_description
1 polymer ?
#
loop_
_entity_poly.entity_id
_entity_poly.type
_entity_poly.pdbx_seq_one_letter_code
_entity_poly.pdbx_strand_id
1 'polypeptide(L)'
;MTKTDWIFVQQAKKGDSHAFARLYEIYYKDLYHFALYYTKDSITAEDAVSSAVLKAFEQLHKLRKNDAFKSWLFQITANECKKLLKQKSIYLSDASWQEPAAAEDGYLTPEIQDELSQLSEPERRVITLSVFGGYTSREIAGILKNGKAPSVPSKAGHLQNSARKMRTYKHKEVNYER
;
A
#
# COMPACT_ATOMS: atom_id res chain seq x y z
N MET A 1 -10.79 -1.35 -11.79
CA MET A 1 -11.96 -1.75 -11.01
C MET A 1 -12.92 -2.47 -11.95
N THR A 2 -13.39 -3.65 -11.59
CA THR A 2 -14.34 -4.43 -12.40
C THR A 2 -15.78 -3.94 -12.20
N LYS A 3 -16.72 -4.39 -13.06
CA LYS A 3 -18.16 -4.13 -12.83
C LYS A 3 -18.65 -4.74 -11.50
N THR A 4 -18.10 -5.89 -11.12
CA THR A 4 -18.42 -6.59 -9.88
C THR A 4 -18.00 -5.78 -8.66
N ASP A 5 -16.78 -5.24 -8.66
CA ASP A 5 -16.30 -4.37 -7.56
C ASP A 5 -17.22 -3.16 -7.40
N TRP A 6 -17.66 -2.55 -8.51
CA TRP A 6 -18.55 -1.40 -8.47
C TRP A 6 -19.88 -1.71 -7.76
N ILE A 7 -20.46 -2.90 -8.03
CA ILE A 7 -21.70 -3.36 -7.38
C ILE A 7 -21.47 -3.53 -5.88
N PHE A 8 -20.38 -4.18 -5.47
CA PHE A 8 -20.05 -4.35 -4.05
C PHE A 8 -19.83 -3.01 -3.34
N VAL A 9 -19.17 -2.05 -3.98
CA VAL A 9 -19.02 -0.70 -3.40
C VAL A 9 -20.38 -0.04 -3.20
N GLN A 10 -21.30 -0.18 -4.16
CA GLN A 10 -22.63 0.39 -4.05
C GLN A 10 -23.45 -0.25 -2.92
N GLN A 11 -23.37 -1.58 -2.77
CA GLN A 11 -24.06 -2.33 -1.69
C GLN A 11 -23.46 -1.99 -0.32
N ALA A 12 -22.14 -2.00 -0.20
CA ALA A 12 -21.45 -1.67 1.04
C ALA A 12 -21.73 -0.23 1.52
N LYS A 13 -21.88 0.74 0.59
CA LYS A 13 -22.31 2.12 0.93
C LYS A 13 -23.73 2.19 1.49
N LYS A 14 -24.57 1.21 1.23
CA LYS A 14 -25.93 1.09 1.81
C LYS A 14 -25.93 0.34 3.13
N GLY A 15 -24.76 -0.04 3.66
CA GLY A 15 -24.60 -0.73 4.93
C GLY A 15 -24.47 -2.24 4.82
N ASP A 16 -24.35 -2.81 3.62
CA ASP A 16 -24.11 -4.24 3.43
C ASP A 16 -22.66 -4.59 3.82
N SER A 17 -22.50 -5.15 4.99
CA SER A 17 -21.20 -5.59 5.53
C SER A 17 -20.61 -6.78 4.75
N HIS A 18 -21.44 -7.66 4.19
CA HIS A 18 -20.97 -8.77 3.36
C HIS A 18 -20.37 -8.26 2.04
N ALA A 19 -21.00 -7.26 1.42
CA ALA A 19 -20.45 -6.63 0.24
C ALA A 19 -19.09 -5.97 0.53
N PHE A 20 -18.93 -5.34 1.71
CA PHE A 20 -17.64 -4.78 2.13
C PHE A 20 -16.60 -5.88 2.37
N ALA A 21 -16.97 -6.99 3.01
CA ALA A 21 -16.07 -8.12 3.21
C ALA A 21 -15.55 -8.68 1.86
N ARG A 22 -16.41 -8.76 0.84
CA ARG A 22 -15.99 -9.15 -0.51
C ARG A 22 -14.99 -8.18 -1.14
N LEU A 23 -15.18 -6.88 -0.94
CA LEU A 23 -14.19 -5.89 -1.37
C LEU A 23 -12.86 -6.07 -0.64
N TYR A 24 -12.90 -6.36 0.65
CA TYR A 24 -11.70 -6.65 1.45
C TYR A 24 -10.95 -7.87 0.89
N GLU A 25 -11.62 -8.98 0.66
CA GLU A 25 -11.03 -10.19 0.07
C GLU A 25 -10.34 -9.90 -1.28
N ILE A 26 -10.97 -9.09 -2.14
CA ILE A 26 -10.42 -8.71 -3.46
C ILE A 26 -9.12 -7.90 -3.33
N TYR A 27 -9.06 -6.99 -2.37
CA TYR A 27 -7.96 -6.01 -2.29
C TYR A 27 -6.93 -6.31 -1.21
N TYR A 28 -7.21 -7.24 -0.25
CA TYR A 28 -6.36 -7.49 0.91
C TYR A 28 -4.90 -7.77 0.54
N LYS A 29 -4.66 -8.68 -0.39
CA LYS A 29 -3.31 -9.08 -0.80
C LYS A 29 -2.51 -7.89 -1.38
N ASP A 30 -3.13 -7.13 -2.28
CA ASP A 30 -2.50 -5.93 -2.85
C ASP A 30 -2.25 -4.85 -1.78
N LEU A 31 -3.15 -4.68 -0.80
CA LEU A 31 -2.98 -3.74 0.30
C LEU A 31 -1.87 -4.16 1.26
N TYR A 32 -1.81 -5.46 1.59
CA TYR A 32 -0.77 -5.99 2.47
C TYR A 32 0.61 -5.84 1.84
N HIS A 33 0.81 -6.27 0.60
CA HIS A 33 2.08 -6.08 -0.10
C HIS A 33 2.45 -4.61 -0.23
N PHE A 34 1.47 -3.75 -0.54
CA PHE A 34 1.71 -2.31 -0.54
C PHE A 34 2.22 -1.82 0.80
N ALA A 35 1.55 -2.19 1.90
CA ALA A 35 1.94 -1.77 3.24
C ALA A 35 3.29 -2.37 3.65
N LEU A 36 3.54 -3.64 3.35
CA LEU A 36 4.77 -4.35 3.66
C LEU A 36 5.99 -3.69 2.98
N TYR A 37 5.90 -3.43 1.67
CA TYR A 37 6.98 -2.77 0.96
C TYR A 37 7.13 -1.28 1.33
N TYR A 38 6.05 -0.65 1.79
CA TYR A 38 6.10 0.72 2.29
C TYR A 38 6.78 0.80 3.65
N THR A 39 6.41 -0.06 4.59
CA THR A 39 6.87 -0.04 5.98
C THR A 39 8.16 -0.83 6.20
N LYS A 40 8.45 -1.84 5.37
CA LYS A 40 9.52 -2.84 5.50
C LYS A 40 9.40 -3.70 6.77
N ASP A 41 8.23 -3.82 7.31
CA ASP A 41 7.96 -4.49 8.57
C ASP A 41 6.56 -5.10 8.54
N SER A 42 6.46 -6.43 8.68
CA SER A 42 5.22 -7.18 8.56
C SER A 42 4.19 -6.78 9.62
N ILE A 43 4.63 -6.61 10.86
CA ILE A 43 3.75 -6.23 11.97
C ILE A 43 3.14 -4.84 11.70
N THR A 44 3.97 -3.87 11.35
CA THR A 44 3.48 -2.52 11.00
C THR A 44 2.60 -2.55 9.75
N ALA A 45 2.86 -3.44 8.79
CA ALA A 45 2.04 -3.59 7.60
C ALA A 45 0.64 -4.13 7.92
N GLU A 46 0.55 -5.17 8.74
CA GLU A 46 -0.72 -5.75 9.20
C GLU A 46 -1.54 -4.72 9.98
N ASP A 47 -0.93 -4.01 10.90
CA ASP A 47 -1.58 -2.93 11.66
C ASP A 47 -2.09 -1.81 10.75
N ALA A 48 -1.29 -1.44 9.75
CA ALA A 48 -1.68 -0.41 8.79
C ALA A 48 -2.88 -0.84 7.94
N VAL A 49 -2.88 -2.08 7.46
CA VAL A 49 -3.99 -2.63 6.66
C VAL A 49 -5.24 -2.74 7.52
N SER A 50 -5.15 -3.31 8.71
CA SER A 50 -6.29 -3.46 9.63
C SER A 50 -6.91 -2.10 9.97
N SER A 51 -6.08 -1.11 10.32
CA SER A 51 -6.52 0.26 10.60
C SER A 51 -7.14 0.93 9.38
N ALA A 52 -6.58 0.69 8.19
CA ALA A 52 -7.09 1.26 6.95
C ALA A 52 -8.45 0.69 6.57
N VAL A 53 -8.63 -0.61 6.73
CA VAL A 53 -9.89 -1.32 6.43
C VAL A 53 -11.01 -0.86 7.36
N LEU A 54 -10.75 -0.75 8.66
CA LEU A 54 -11.72 -0.21 9.62
C LEU A 54 -12.15 1.21 9.26
N LYS A 55 -11.19 2.09 8.97
CA LYS A 55 -11.48 3.48 8.53
C LYS A 55 -12.22 3.53 7.21
N ALA A 56 -11.88 2.65 6.27
CA ALA A 56 -12.57 2.57 5.00
C ALA A 56 -14.02 2.16 5.20
N PHE A 57 -14.30 1.18 6.06
CA PHE A 57 -15.66 0.77 6.39
C PHE A 57 -16.47 1.93 7.00
N GLU A 58 -15.92 2.60 8.01
CA GLU A 58 -16.57 3.73 8.67
C GLU A 58 -16.85 4.91 7.73
N GLN A 59 -15.92 5.17 6.80
CA GLN A 59 -15.97 6.37 5.95
C GLN A 59 -16.48 6.11 4.53
N LEU A 60 -16.89 4.87 4.21
CA LEU A 60 -17.30 4.49 2.87
C LEU A 60 -18.47 5.33 2.34
N HIS A 61 -19.36 5.76 3.23
CA HIS A 61 -20.49 6.64 2.90
C HIS A 61 -20.03 8.01 2.36
N LYS A 62 -18.81 8.45 2.67
CA LYS A 62 -18.21 9.72 2.18
C LYS A 62 -17.63 9.60 0.78
N LEU A 63 -17.44 8.38 0.28
CA LEU A 63 -16.89 8.16 -1.05
C LEU A 63 -17.88 8.65 -2.12
N ARG A 64 -17.52 9.72 -2.85
CA ARG A 64 -18.42 10.32 -3.84
C ARG A 64 -18.59 9.46 -5.09
N LYS A 65 -17.51 8.91 -5.63
CA LYS A 65 -17.48 8.12 -6.88
C LYS A 65 -17.06 6.69 -6.56
N ASN A 66 -17.88 5.71 -6.91
CA ASN A 66 -17.58 4.30 -6.68
C ASN A 66 -16.30 3.85 -7.40
N ASP A 67 -16.03 4.37 -8.60
CA ASP A 67 -14.83 4.08 -9.37
C ASP A 67 -13.53 4.51 -8.68
N ALA A 68 -13.61 5.45 -7.75
CA ALA A 68 -12.48 5.90 -6.96
C ALA A 68 -12.19 5.01 -5.74
N PHE A 69 -12.98 3.95 -5.49
CA PHE A 69 -12.84 3.11 -4.28
C PHE A 69 -11.42 2.56 -4.11
N LYS A 70 -10.86 1.94 -5.16
CA LYS A 70 -9.51 1.39 -5.11
C LYS A 70 -8.49 2.46 -4.70
N SER A 71 -8.48 3.60 -5.40
CA SER A 71 -7.52 4.69 -5.12
C SER A 71 -7.71 5.28 -3.72
N TRP A 72 -8.95 5.43 -3.31
CA TRP A 72 -9.28 5.93 -1.99
C TRP A 72 -8.84 4.97 -0.88
N LEU A 73 -9.02 3.67 -1.04
CA LEU A 73 -8.59 2.65 -0.10
C LEU A 73 -7.06 2.63 0.05
N PHE A 74 -6.33 2.62 -1.07
CA PHE A 74 -4.86 2.69 -1.05
C PHE A 74 -4.34 3.99 -0.43
N GLN A 75 -5.05 5.11 -0.61
CA GLN A 75 -4.69 6.38 0.03
C GLN A 75 -4.86 6.32 1.55
N ILE A 76 -5.93 5.70 2.05
CA ILE A 76 -6.12 5.47 3.48
C ILE A 76 -4.98 4.60 4.01
N THR A 77 -4.66 3.48 3.34
CA THR A 77 -3.57 2.58 3.73
C THR A 77 -2.21 3.31 3.77
N ALA A 78 -1.90 4.11 2.75
CA ALA A 78 -0.67 4.92 2.74
C ALA A 78 -0.58 5.90 3.91
N ASN A 79 -1.70 6.49 4.30
CA ASN A 79 -1.76 7.41 5.44
C ASN A 79 -1.56 6.67 6.77
N GLU A 80 -2.11 5.44 6.91
CA GLU A 80 -1.89 4.63 8.12
C GLU A 80 -0.44 4.16 8.21
N CYS A 81 0.16 3.67 7.11
CA CYS A 81 1.59 3.34 7.07
C CYS A 81 2.46 4.51 7.54
N LYS A 82 2.21 5.71 6.98
CA LYS A 82 2.95 6.91 7.36
C LYS A 82 2.79 7.28 8.83
N LYS A 83 1.55 7.16 9.35
CA LYS A 83 1.25 7.43 10.76
C LYS A 83 1.99 6.48 11.68
N LEU A 84 1.96 5.17 11.41
CA LEU A 84 2.61 4.15 12.23
C LEU A 84 4.13 4.28 12.18
N LEU A 85 4.72 4.53 11.01
CA LEU A 85 6.15 4.78 10.88
C LEU A 85 6.59 6.01 11.69
N LYS A 86 5.79 7.09 11.67
CA LYS A 86 6.08 8.28 12.49
C LYS A 86 6.01 7.97 13.98
N GLN A 87 5.00 7.22 14.43
CA GLN A 87 4.89 6.78 15.82
C GLN A 87 6.09 5.93 16.21
N LYS A 88 6.44 4.92 15.40
CA LYS A 88 7.60 4.05 15.64
C LYS A 88 8.90 4.85 15.74
N SER A 89 9.12 5.85 14.90
CA SER A 89 10.32 6.70 14.95
C SER A 89 10.43 7.53 16.25
N ILE A 90 9.30 7.93 16.84
CA ILE A 90 9.27 8.66 18.11
C ILE A 90 9.63 7.72 19.25
N TYR A 91 9.06 6.51 19.28
CA TYR A 91 9.37 5.52 20.34
C TYR A 91 10.79 4.98 20.25
N LEU A 92 11.37 4.85 19.04
CA LEU A 92 12.72 4.35 18.82
C LEU A 92 13.81 5.37 19.13
N SER A 93 13.50 6.66 19.25
CA SER A 93 14.46 7.65 19.74
C SER A 93 14.81 7.43 21.24
N ASP A 94 13.97 6.69 21.97
CA ASP A 94 14.15 6.43 23.41
C ASP A 94 14.59 4.99 23.75
N ALA A 95 14.68 4.07 22.77
CA ALA A 95 15.03 2.67 23.01
C ALA A 95 16.05 2.14 22.01
N SER A 96 16.97 1.28 22.48
CA SER A 96 17.92 0.54 21.63
C SER A 96 17.16 -0.28 20.56
N TRP A 97 17.34 0.09 19.31
CA TRP A 97 16.65 -0.50 18.18
C TRP A 97 17.14 -1.95 17.92
N GLN A 98 16.20 -2.88 17.88
CA GLN A 98 16.43 -4.20 17.29
C GLN A 98 15.85 -4.18 15.86
N GLU A 99 16.64 -4.67 14.91
CA GLU A 99 16.18 -4.84 13.53
C GLU A 99 14.90 -5.69 13.51
N PRO A 100 13.84 -5.26 12.80
CA PRO A 100 12.64 -6.08 12.67
C PRO A 100 12.99 -7.42 12.07
N ALA A 101 12.48 -8.50 12.64
CA ALA A 101 12.63 -9.83 12.07
C ALA A 101 12.12 -9.81 10.60
N ALA A 102 12.91 -10.42 9.71
CA ALA A 102 12.49 -10.61 8.34
C ALA A 102 11.10 -11.29 8.35
N ALA A 103 10.19 -10.78 7.54
CA ALA A 103 8.86 -11.37 7.43
C ALA A 103 9.02 -12.84 7.02
N GLU A 104 8.51 -13.76 7.84
CA GLU A 104 8.56 -15.22 7.56
C GLU A 104 7.69 -15.60 6.34
N ASP A 105 6.90 -14.67 5.83
CA ASP A 105 5.98 -14.87 4.71
C ASP A 105 6.67 -14.94 3.32
N GLY A 106 7.99 -14.79 3.26
CA GLY A 106 8.77 -14.88 2.02
C GLY A 106 8.59 -13.70 1.03
N TYR A 107 7.75 -12.73 1.35
CA TYR A 107 7.50 -11.58 0.48
C TYR A 107 8.59 -10.50 0.53
N LEU A 108 9.32 -10.42 1.64
CA LEU A 108 10.48 -9.54 1.81
C LEU A 108 11.77 -10.35 1.72
N THR A 109 12.14 -10.76 0.50
CA THR A 109 13.44 -11.41 0.29
C THR A 109 14.58 -10.42 0.52
N PRO A 110 15.81 -10.90 0.84
CA PRO A 110 16.97 -10.01 1.04
C PRO A 110 17.20 -9.05 -0.12
N GLU A 111 16.98 -9.50 -1.36
CA GLU A 111 17.14 -8.68 -2.57
C GLU A 111 16.11 -7.56 -2.62
N ILE A 112 14.86 -7.83 -2.21
CA ILE A 112 13.82 -6.81 -2.14
C ILE A 112 14.12 -5.83 -1.01
N GLN A 113 14.57 -6.32 0.14
CA GLN A 113 14.97 -5.47 1.27
C GLN A 113 16.09 -4.51 0.88
N ASP A 114 17.10 -4.99 0.16
CA ASP A 114 18.19 -4.16 -0.34
C ASP A 114 17.68 -3.08 -1.29
N GLU A 115 16.87 -3.43 -2.30
CA GLU A 115 16.25 -2.46 -3.20
C GLU A 115 15.42 -1.40 -2.46
N LEU A 116 14.64 -1.81 -1.47
CA LEU A 116 13.82 -0.90 -0.66
C LEU A 116 14.68 -0.02 0.26
N SER A 117 15.85 -0.50 0.70
CA SER A 117 16.75 0.26 1.56
C SER A 117 17.37 1.45 0.83
N GLN A 118 17.57 1.32 -0.48
CA GLN A 118 18.14 2.36 -1.34
C GLN A 118 17.12 3.46 -1.69
N LEU A 119 15.84 3.25 -1.40
CA LEU A 119 14.77 4.20 -1.69
C LEU A 119 14.44 5.06 -0.47
N SER A 120 14.32 6.36 -0.70
CA SER A 120 13.71 7.25 0.29
C SER A 120 12.22 6.92 0.49
N GLU A 121 11.63 7.34 1.61
CA GLU A 121 10.20 7.12 1.88
C GLU A 121 9.28 7.62 0.74
N PRO A 122 9.48 8.82 0.16
CA PRO A 122 8.67 9.26 -0.97
C PRO A 122 8.84 8.40 -2.22
N GLU A 123 10.04 7.92 -2.51
CA GLU A 123 10.31 7.06 -3.66
C GLU A 123 9.64 5.69 -3.50
N ARG A 124 9.73 5.07 -2.32
CA ARG A 124 9.02 3.83 -2.00
C ARG A 124 7.53 3.98 -2.21
N ARG A 125 6.93 5.08 -1.72
CA ARG A 125 5.52 5.37 -1.89
C ARG A 125 5.11 5.44 -3.36
N VAL A 126 5.90 6.08 -4.20
CA VAL A 126 5.64 6.15 -5.65
C VAL A 126 5.69 4.76 -6.28
N ILE A 127 6.72 3.99 -5.99
CA ILE A 127 6.91 2.66 -6.56
C ILE A 127 5.81 1.71 -6.11
N THR A 128 5.49 1.67 -4.83
CA THR A 128 4.46 0.76 -4.30
C THR A 128 3.08 1.09 -4.85
N LEU A 129 2.73 2.38 -4.99
CA LEU A 129 1.48 2.79 -5.67
C LEU A 129 1.47 2.37 -7.14
N SER A 130 2.60 2.46 -7.84
CA SER A 130 2.69 2.04 -9.25
C SER A 130 2.58 0.53 -9.42
N VAL A 131 3.27 -0.25 -8.59
CA VAL A 131 3.40 -1.71 -8.73
C VAL A 131 2.16 -2.42 -8.18
N PHE A 132 1.75 -2.12 -6.97
CA PHE A 132 0.64 -2.81 -6.29
C PHE A 132 -0.70 -2.11 -6.51
N GLY A 133 -0.74 -0.79 -6.47
CA GLY A 133 -1.92 -0.01 -6.78
C GLY A 133 -2.29 -0.01 -8.26
N GLY A 134 -1.31 -0.21 -9.14
CA GLY A 134 -1.49 -0.15 -10.59
C GLY A 134 -1.76 1.26 -11.10
N TYR A 135 -1.32 2.29 -10.34
CA TYR A 135 -1.55 3.69 -10.70
C TYR A 135 -0.57 4.19 -11.74
N THR A 136 -1.07 5.01 -12.66
CA THR A 136 -0.25 5.80 -13.58
C THR A 136 0.45 6.94 -12.82
N SER A 137 1.54 7.46 -13.38
CA SER A 137 2.27 8.60 -12.79
C SER A 137 1.36 9.81 -12.54
N ARG A 138 0.36 10.04 -13.40
CA ARG A 138 -0.62 11.13 -13.26
C ARG A 138 -1.52 10.93 -12.04
N GLU A 139 -2.02 9.70 -11.83
CA GLU A 139 -2.85 9.35 -10.67
C GLU A 139 -2.04 9.42 -9.38
N ILE A 140 -0.80 8.91 -9.39
CA ILE A 140 0.12 9.00 -8.25
C ILE A 140 0.37 10.46 -7.88
N ALA A 141 0.60 11.34 -8.86
CA ALA A 141 0.76 12.76 -8.61
C ALA A 141 -0.50 13.38 -7.98
N GLY A 142 -1.71 12.93 -8.37
CA GLY A 142 -2.96 13.35 -7.74
C GLY A 142 -3.10 12.86 -6.30
N ILE A 143 -2.75 11.60 -6.03
CA ILE A 143 -2.77 11.00 -4.68
C ILE A 143 -1.77 11.72 -3.75
N LEU A 144 -0.59 12.05 -4.27
CA LEU A 144 0.48 12.68 -3.50
C LEU A 144 0.30 14.20 -3.32
N LYS A 145 -0.44 14.89 -4.21
CA LYS A 145 -0.71 16.34 -4.11
C LYS A 145 -1.50 16.72 -2.87
N ASN A 146 -2.29 15.83 -2.30
CA ASN A 146 -2.96 16.04 -1.01
C ASN A 146 -2.01 15.92 0.21
N GLY A 147 -0.75 15.55 0.00
CA GLY A 147 0.39 15.73 0.89
C GLY A 147 1.50 16.36 0.05
N LYS A 148 2.29 17.29 0.58
CA LYS A 148 3.37 17.97 -0.15
C LYS A 148 4.05 17.01 -1.12
N ALA A 149 3.89 17.26 -2.43
CA ALA A 149 4.47 16.41 -3.48
C ALA A 149 5.99 16.40 -3.30
N PRO A 150 6.61 15.21 -3.15
CA PRO A 150 8.05 15.15 -3.27
C PRO A 150 8.40 15.57 -4.71
N SER A 151 9.35 16.45 -4.87
CA SER A 151 10.04 16.61 -6.14
C SER A 151 10.55 15.22 -6.53
N VAL A 152 10.03 14.63 -7.61
CA VAL A 152 10.54 13.37 -8.14
C VAL A 152 12.01 13.62 -8.45
N PRO A 153 12.96 12.92 -7.76
CA PRO A 153 14.37 13.21 -7.98
C PRO A 153 14.74 12.87 -9.41
N SER A 154 15.74 13.56 -9.92
CA SER A 154 16.38 13.40 -11.24
C SER A 154 16.92 11.98 -11.54
N LYS A 155 16.73 10.99 -10.68
CA LYS A 155 17.13 9.59 -10.81
C LYS A 155 16.01 8.70 -11.38
N ALA A 156 15.30 9.16 -12.41
CA ALA A 156 14.20 8.41 -13.04
C ALA A 156 14.60 6.99 -13.48
N GLY A 157 15.85 6.77 -13.88
CA GLY A 157 16.34 5.45 -14.28
C GLY A 157 16.43 4.44 -13.13
N HIS A 158 16.84 4.87 -11.93
CA HIS A 158 16.90 4.00 -10.75
C HIS A 158 15.48 3.57 -10.31
N LEU A 159 14.55 4.52 -10.25
CA LEU A 159 13.16 4.23 -9.88
C LEU A 159 12.48 3.28 -10.88
N GLN A 160 12.77 3.42 -12.19
CA GLN A 160 12.24 2.50 -13.20
C GLN A 160 12.79 1.09 -13.03
N ASN A 161 14.09 0.95 -12.68
CA ASN A 161 14.72 -0.34 -12.47
C ASN A 161 14.14 -1.04 -11.22
N SER A 162 14.02 -0.33 -10.10
CA SER A 162 13.42 -0.85 -8.87
C SER A 162 11.94 -1.23 -9.08
N ALA A 163 11.17 -0.41 -9.78
CA ALA A 163 9.79 -0.74 -10.14
C ALA A 163 9.68 -1.98 -11.04
N ARG A 164 10.62 -2.16 -11.99
CA ARG A 164 10.67 -3.35 -12.85
C ARG A 164 10.98 -4.60 -12.03
N LYS A 165 11.97 -4.55 -11.15
CA LYS A 165 12.31 -5.67 -10.25
C LYS A 165 11.12 -6.06 -9.39
N MET A 166 10.49 -5.12 -8.72
CA MET A 166 9.31 -5.38 -7.88
C MET A 166 8.13 -5.96 -8.66
N ARG A 167 7.89 -5.53 -9.91
CA ARG A 167 6.87 -6.15 -10.78
C ARG A 167 7.18 -7.60 -11.08
N THR A 168 8.45 -7.93 -11.31
CA THR A 168 8.89 -9.32 -11.55
C THR A 168 8.60 -10.20 -10.33
N TYR A 169 8.84 -9.70 -9.12
CA TYR A 169 8.50 -10.41 -7.88
C TYR A 169 6.99 -10.59 -7.75
N LYS A 170 6.20 -9.53 -7.95
CA LYS A 170 4.72 -9.63 -7.93
C LYS A 170 4.19 -10.71 -8.90
N HIS A 171 4.77 -10.83 -10.09
CA HIS A 171 4.36 -11.84 -11.07
C HIS A 171 4.79 -13.25 -10.71
N LYS A 172 5.92 -13.46 -10.06
CA LYS A 172 6.36 -14.78 -9.59
C LYS A 172 5.39 -15.33 -8.55
N GLU A 173 4.90 -14.51 -7.63
CA GLU A 173 3.94 -14.91 -6.59
C GLU A 173 2.63 -15.44 -7.18
N VAL A 174 2.08 -14.80 -8.21
CA VAL A 174 0.84 -15.23 -8.87
C VAL A 174 0.96 -16.63 -9.48
N ASN A 175 2.17 -17.07 -9.83
CA ASN A 175 2.41 -18.38 -10.44
C ASN A 175 2.68 -19.52 -9.43
N TYR A 176 2.98 -19.20 -8.16
CA TYR A 176 3.15 -20.21 -7.11
C TYR A 176 1.83 -20.68 -6.49
N GLU A 177 0.74 -19.95 -6.71
CA GLU A 177 -0.60 -20.25 -6.15
C GLU A 177 -1.54 -20.95 -7.15
N ARG A 178 -1.04 -21.37 -8.30
CA ARG A 178 -1.77 -22.21 -9.28
C ARG A 178 -1.25 -23.64 -9.27
#